data_7d4642ad6ca793688b9d6b360ff6b23d
#
_entry.id   7d4642ad6ca793688b9d6b360ff6b23d
#
_cell.length_a   1.000
_cell.length_b   1.000
_cell.length_c   1.000
_cell.angle_alpha   90.00
_cell.angle_beta   90.00
_cell.angle_gamma   90.00
#
_symmetry.space_group_name_H-M   'P 1'
#
loop_
_entity.id
_entity.type
_entity.pdbx_description
1 polymer ?
#
loop_
_entity_poly.entity_id
_entity_poly.type
_entity_poly.pdbx_seq_one_letter_code
_entity_poly.pdbx_strand_id
1 'polypeptide(L)'
;CKKYWNTIIEQTQPAEAFFQSMGLYCRRESDGRLYPCSNQAASVLDALRLTIEQEGISDVCDCLVSDIQQTESGILAKTTQGDFLASAAIVTTGGFAAPKTGSDGSAFSWLLNLGHHCNAPKPALVHFLTKPVLLRLLKGIRLSAEVTAISENGTVLAVDTGEVQFTERTISGICVMN
;
A
#
# COMPACT_ATOMS: atom_id res chain seq x y z
N CYS A 1 19.37 -5.24 13.04
CA CYS A 1 18.33 -5.15 11.98
C CYS A 1 18.87 -5.33 10.56
N LYS A 2 19.90 -4.60 10.09
CA LYS A 2 20.42 -4.72 8.70
C LYS A 2 20.78 -6.16 8.27
N LYS A 3 21.33 -6.97 9.17
CA LYS A 3 21.76 -8.35 8.87
C LYS A 3 20.57 -9.25 8.50
N TYR A 4 19.44 -9.10 9.17
CA TYR A 4 18.22 -9.88 8.87
C TYR A 4 17.55 -9.47 7.56
N TRP A 5 17.55 -8.18 7.25
CA TRP A 5 16.99 -7.67 6.00
C TRP A 5 17.74 -8.20 4.77
N ASN A 6 19.06 -8.21 4.80
CA ASN A 6 19.85 -8.75 3.70
C ASN A 6 19.56 -10.25 3.48
N THR A 7 19.48 -11.03 4.56
CA THR A 7 19.15 -12.46 4.45
C THR A 7 17.75 -12.69 3.84
N ILE A 8 16.75 -11.90 4.25
CA ILE A 8 15.40 -11.99 3.68
C ILE A 8 15.42 -11.63 2.18
N ILE A 9 16.07 -10.52 1.81
CA ILE A 9 16.14 -10.06 0.42
C ILE A 9 16.89 -11.08 -0.47
N GLU A 10 17.96 -11.68 0.01
CA GLU A 10 18.72 -12.68 -0.72
C GLU A 10 17.97 -14.01 -0.91
N GLN A 11 17.04 -14.33 -0.02
CA GLN A 11 16.26 -15.58 -0.05
C GLN A 11 14.89 -15.42 -0.74
N THR A 12 14.45 -14.19 -1.03
CA THR A 12 13.17 -13.96 -1.71
C THR A 12 13.33 -14.03 -3.22
N GLN A 13 12.39 -14.70 -3.87
CA GLN A 13 12.32 -14.66 -5.33
C GLN A 13 11.86 -13.27 -5.80
N PRO A 14 12.27 -12.83 -6.99
CA PRO A 14 11.77 -11.59 -7.58
C PRO A 14 10.24 -11.58 -7.67
N ALA A 15 9.61 -10.42 -7.45
CA ALA A 15 8.15 -10.29 -7.50
C ALA A 15 7.55 -10.79 -8.82
N GLU A 16 8.25 -10.59 -9.95
CA GLU A 16 7.84 -11.09 -11.26
C GLU A 16 7.75 -12.63 -11.29
N ALA A 17 8.77 -13.32 -10.77
CA ALA A 17 8.77 -14.79 -10.69
C ALA A 17 7.70 -15.30 -9.72
N PHE A 18 7.46 -14.60 -8.61
CA PHE A 18 6.40 -14.92 -7.67
C PHE A 18 5.01 -14.86 -8.33
N PHE A 19 4.70 -13.78 -9.03
CA PHE A 19 3.42 -13.67 -9.72
C PHE A 19 3.30 -14.63 -10.92
N GLN A 20 4.40 -14.88 -11.63
CA GLN A 20 4.42 -15.85 -12.72
C GLN A 20 4.14 -17.27 -12.23
N SER A 21 4.61 -17.67 -11.04
CA SER A 21 4.30 -18.98 -10.45
C SER A 21 2.81 -19.19 -10.17
N MET A 22 2.05 -18.11 -10.02
CA MET A 22 0.58 -18.10 -9.89
C MET A 22 -0.15 -17.93 -11.23
N GLY A 23 0.57 -18.00 -12.37
CA GLY A 23 0.00 -17.84 -13.69
C GLY A 23 -0.22 -16.38 -14.12
N LEU A 24 0.21 -15.39 -13.34
CA LEU A 24 0.10 -13.99 -13.69
C LEU A 24 1.36 -13.50 -14.40
N TYR A 25 1.26 -13.26 -15.71
CA TYR A 25 2.34 -12.67 -16.48
C TYR A 25 2.32 -11.15 -16.39
N CYS A 26 3.50 -10.59 -16.11
CA CYS A 26 3.71 -9.15 -16.02
C CYS A 26 4.62 -8.65 -17.15
N ARG A 27 4.46 -7.39 -17.52
CA ARG A 27 5.42 -6.66 -18.35
C ARG A 27 6.14 -5.61 -17.52
N ARG A 28 7.40 -5.39 -17.83
CA ARG A 28 8.22 -4.36 -17.21
C ARG A 28 8.22 -3.12 -18.09
N GLU A 29 7.87 -1.99 -17.51
CA GLU A 29 7.96 -0.67 -18.14
C GLU A 29 9.42 -0.17 -18.13
N SER A 30 9.70 0.87 -18.93
CA SER A 30 11.03 1.46 -19.06
C SER A 30 11.59 2.03 -17.74
N ASP A 31 10.73 2.42 -16.82
CA ASP A 31 11.05 2.91 -15.48
C ASP A 31 11.21 1.80 -14.43
N GLY A 32 11.10 0.53 -14.84
CA GLY A 32 11.25 -0.65 -13.98
C GLY A 32 9.97 -1.10 -13.29
N ARG A 33 8.86 -0.39 -13.41
CA ARG A 33 7.57 -0.79 -12.85
C ARG A 33 7.03 -2.05 -13.54
N LEU A 34 6.36 -2.90 -12.78
CA LEU A 34 5.70 -4.12 -13.28
C LEU A 34 4.19 -3.92 -13.34
N TYR A 35 3.61 -4.24 -14.47
CA TYR A 35 2.16 -4.26 -14.66
C TYR A 35 1.71 -5.63 -15.18
N PRO A 36 0.53 -6.14 -14.80
CA PRO A 36 -0.02 -7.33 -15.42
C PRO A 36 -0.23 -7.08 -16.91
N CYS A 37 0.01 -8.09 -17.74
CA CYS A 37 -0.18 -7.98 -19.21
C CYS A 37 -1.60 -7.58 -19.59
N SER A 38 -2.60 -7.89 -18.76
CA SER A 38 -3.98 -7.46 -18.91
C SER A 38 -4.24 -5.97 -18.67
N ASN A 39 -3.31 -5.25 -18.05
CA ASN A 39 -3.49 -3.88 -17.54
C ASN A 39 -4.64 -3.72 -16.53
N GLN A 40 -5.07 -4.80 -15.90
CA GLN A 40 -6.17 -4.79 -14.94
C GLN A 40 -5.69 -5.25 -13.56
N ALA A 41 -5.92 -4.42 -12.54
CA ALA A 41 -5.63 -4.78 -11.16
C ALA A 41 -6.41 -6.02 -10.69
N ALA A 42 -7.60 -6.25 -11.25
CA ALA A 42 -8.40 -7.43 -10.99
C ALA A 42 -7.66 -8.73 -11.28
N SER A 43 -6.84 -8.79 -12.34
CA SER A 43 -6.06 -9.99 -12.65
C SER A 43 -5.07 -10.37 -11.56
N VAL A 44 -4.52 -9.39 -10.85
CA VAL A 44 -3.62 -9.63 -9.70
C VAL A 44 -4.42 -10.22 -8.54
N LEU A 45 -5.60 -9.66 -8.27
CA LEU A 45 -6.49 -10.14 -7.21
C LEU A 45 -6.97 -11.56 -7.48
N ASP A 46 -7.37 -11.84 -8.72
CA ASP A 46 -7.86 -13.17 -9.13
C ASP A 46 -6.75 -14.23 -9.02
N ALA A 47 -5.52 -13.93 -9.45
CA ALA A 47 -4.38 -14.83 -9.31
C ALA A 47 -4.11 -15.17 -7.85
N LEU A 48 -4.12 -14.19 -6.95
CA LEU A 48 -3.94 -14.40 -5.51
C LEU A 48 -5.07 -15.23 -4.90
N ARG A 49 -6.32 -14.94 -5.23
CA ARG A 49 -7.49 -15.69 -4.73
C ARG A 49 -7.49 -17.15 -5.17
N LEU A 50 -7.22 -17.40 -6.45
CA LEU A 50 -7.12 -18.76 -6.98
C LEU A 50 -5.99 -19.54 -6.31
N THR A 51 -4.85 -18.90 -6.05
CA THR A 51 -3.73 -19.55 -5.36
C THR A 51 -4.09 -19.89 -3.92
N ILE A 52 -4.73 -18.99 -3.17
CA ILE A 52 -5.22 -19.24 -1.81
C ILE A 52 -6.15 -20.46 -1.79
N GLU A 53 -7.09 -20.52 -2.74
CA GLU A 53 -8.03 -21.64 -2.87
C GLU A 53 -7.30 -22.97 -3.20
N GLN A 54 -6.38 -22.95 -4.16
CA GLN A 54 -5.61 -24.14 -4.57
C GLN A 54 -4.71 -24.68 -3.48
N GLU A 55 -4.12 -23.80 -2.67
CA GLU A 55 -3.27 -24.17 -1.54
C GLU A 55 -4.09 -24.58 -0.29
N GLY A 56 -5.42 -24.51 -0.35
CA GLY A 56 -6.30 -24.87 0.76
C GLY A 56 -6.17 -23.92 1.97
N ILE A 57 -5.77 -22.68 1.74
CA ILE A 57 -5.66 -21.66 2.79
C ILE A 57 -7.05 -21.17 3.14
N SER A 58 -7.39 -21.18 4.43
CA SER A 58 -8.67 -20.64 4.90
C SER A 58 -8.67 -19.11 4.82
N ASP A 59 -9.56 -18.56 4.00
CA ASP A 59 -9.83 -17.13 3.91
C ASP A 59 -11.11 -16.81 4.69
N VAL A 60 -10.99 -15.96 5.71
CA VAL A 60 -12.11 -15.59 6.60
C VAL A 60 -12.42 -14.12 6.39
N CYS A 61 -13.34 -13.84 5.48
CA CYS A 61 -13.82 -12.50 5.19
C CYS A 61 -14.76 -11.96 6.28
N ASP A 62 -14.95 -10.63 6.32
CA ASP A 62 -15.80 -9.92 7.30
C ASP A 62 -15.45 -10.23 8.76
N CYS A 63 -14.21 -10.60 9.00
CA CYS A 63 -13.67 -10.96 10.29
C CYS A 63 -12.73 -9.87 10.80
N LEU A 64 -13.25 -8.95 11.60
CA LEU A 64 -12.47 -7.86 12.17
C LEU A 64 -11.63 -8.37 13.34
N VAL A 65 -10.32 -8.20 13.25
CA VAL A 65 -9.41 -8.44 14.37
C VAL A 65 -9.45 -7.23 15.31
N SER A 66 -9.74 -7.46 16.58
CA SER A 66 -9.80 -6.42 17.61
C SER A 66 -8.54 -6.35 18.46
N ASP A 67 -7.82 -7.47 18.61
CA ASP A 67 -6.60 -7.54 19.42
C ASP A 67 -5.74 -8.75 19.05
N ILE A 68 -4.45 -8.66 19.33
CA ILE A 68 -3.48 -9.75 19.19
C ILE A 68 -2.70 -9.88 20.49
N GLN A 69 -2.67 -11.08 21.06
CA GLN A 69 -2.03 -11.35 22.34
C GLN A 69 -1.05 -12.53 22.20
N GLN A 70 0.07 -12.43 22.89
CA GLN A 70 0.96 -13.56 23.06
C GLN A 70 0.51 -14.37 24.28
N THR A 71 0.37 -15.67 24.12
CA THR A 71 0.00 -16.61 25.16
C THR A 71 1.08 -17.70 25.28
N GLU A 72 0.99 -18.55 26.29
CA GLU A 72 1.87 -19.72 26.43
C GLU A 72 1.74 -20.72 25.28
N SER A 73 0.55 -20.78 24.66
CA SER A 73 0.22 -21.71 23.57
C SER A 73 0.45 -21.13 22.17
N GLY A 74 0.85 -19.87 22.04
CA GLY A 74 1.08 -19.19 20.77
C GLY A 74 0.48 -17.80 20.70
N ILE A 75 0.10 -17.36 19.51
CA ILE A 75 -0.50 -16.06 19.26
C ILE A 75 -2.01 -16.19 19.16
N LEU A 76 -2.73 -15.46 20.00
CA LEU A 76 -4.18 -15.39 20.02
C LEU A 76 -4.66 -14.12 19.32
N ALA A 77 -5.41 -14.26 18.25
CA ALA A 77 -6.10 -13.16 17.58
C ALA A 77 -7.57 -13.14 18.03
N LYS A 78 -8.01 -12.04 18.64
CA LYS A 78 -9.42 -11.83 19.00
C LYS A 78 -10.15 -11.19 17.84
N THR A 79 -11.27 -11.78 17.45
CA THR A 79 -12.01 -11.34 16.27
C THR A 79 -13.53 -11.30 16.49
N THR A 80 -14.23 -10.68 15.55
CA THR A 80 -15.69 -10.66 15.54
C THR A 80 -16.34 -12.01 15.27
N GLN A 81 -15.58 -12.98 14.75
CA GLN A 81 -16.08 -14.34 14.44
C GLN A 81 -15.52 -15.40 15.38
N GLY A 82 -14.98 -15.00 16.53
CA GLY A 82 -14.34 -15.88 17.50
C GLY A 82 -12.83 -15.67 17.52
N ASP A 83 -12.17 -16.41 18.40
CA ASP A 83 -10.74 -16.28 18.62
C ASP A 83 -9.98 -17.32 17.79
N PHE A 84 -8.85 -16.89 17.21
CA PHE A 84 -7.95 -17.76 16.47
C PHE A 84 -6.63 -17.90 17.21
N LEU A 85 -6.20 -19.13 17.46
CA LEU A 85 -4.92 -19.46 18.07
C LEU A 85 -3.98 -20.06 17.01
N ALA A 86 -2.78 -19.52 16.89
CA ALA A 86 -1.76 -19.99 15.96
C ALA A 86 -0.37 -19.98 16.61
N SER A 87 0.56 -20.77 16.08
CA SER A 87 1.96 -20.76 16.52
C SER A 87 2.68 -19.44 16.20
N ALA A 88 2.26 -18.75 15.13
CA ALA A 88 2.79 -17.46 14.70
C ALA A 88 1.71 -16.66 13.97
N ALA A 89 1.87 -15.35 13.90
CA ALA A 89 1.02 -14.44 13.13
C ALA A 89 1.85 -13.45 12.31
N ILE A 90 1.38 -13.16 11.10
CA ILE A 90 1.94 -12.12 10.23
C ILE A 90 0.92 -11.00 10.14
N VAL A 91 1.29 -9.81 10.62
CA VAL A 91 0.41 -8.63 10.63
C VAL A 91 0.68 -7.81 9.38
N THR A 92 -0.27 -7.79 8.46
CA THR A 92 -0.17 -7.11 7.15
C THR A 92 -1.36 -6.18 6.89
N THR A 93 -1.93 -5.60 7.94
CA THR A 93 -3.14 -4.76 7.90
C THR A 93 -2.94 -3.38 7.27
N GLY A 94 -1.72 -3.07 6.85
CA GLY A 94 -1.36 -1.74 6.35
C GLY A 94 -1.18 -0.69 7.44
N GLY A 95 -1.07 0.56 7.02
CA GLY A 95 -0.94 1.71 7.91
C GLY A 95 -2.19 2.59 7.90
N PHE A 96 -2.00 3.92 7.66
CA PHE A 96 -3.11 4.90 7.69
C PHE A 96 -3.50 5.41 6.29
N ALA A 97 -2.98 4.81 5.21
CA ALA A 97 -3.08 5.39 3.88
C ALA A 97 -4.48 5.29 3.25
N ALA A 98 -5.28 4.31 3.64
CA ALA A 98 -6.59 4.07 3.06
C ALA A 98 -7.60 3.50 4.07
N PRO A 99 -8.07 4.30 5.05
CA PRO A 99 -8.95 3.81 6.12
C PRO A 99 -10.24 3.17 5.60
N LYS A 100 -10.77 3.66 4.47
CA LYS A 100 -11.98 3.09 3.84
C LYS A 100 -11.81 1.68 3.29
N THR A 101 -10.57 1.22 3.11
CA THR A 101 -10.24 -0.13 2.64
C THR A 101 -9.59 -0.99 3.73
N GLY A 102 -9.73 -0.58 5.00
CA GLY A 102 -9.20 -1.31 6.15
C GLY A 102 -7.79 -0.91 6.60
N SER A 103 -7.12 -0.01 5.88
CA SER A 103 -5.79 0.50 6.26
C SER A 103 -5.95 1.73 7.18
N ASP A 104 -6.47 1.48 8.38
CA ASP A 104 -6.87 2.50 9.36
C ASP A 104 -5.90 2.63 10.55
N GLY A 105 -4.81 1.84 10.56
CA GLY A 105 -3.81 1.86 11.61
C GLY A 105 -4.15 1.09 12.88
N SER A 106 -5.23 0.32 12.90
CA SER A 106 -5.68 -0.46 14.06
C SER A 106 -4.59 -1.36 14.67
N ALA A 107 -3.75 -1.98 13.83
CA ALA A 107 -2.68 -2.87 14.29
C ALA A 107 -1.57 -2.16 15.08
N PHE A 108 -1.41 -0.85 14.96
CA PHE A 108 -0.35 -0.16 15.71
C PHE A 108 -0.51 -0.29 17.23
N SER A 109 -1.74 -0.25 17.73
CA SER A 109 -2.03 -0.41 19.15
C SER A 109 -1.65 -1.82 19.64
N TRP A 110 -1.95 -2.87 18.88
CA TRP A 110 -1.62 -4.24 19.23
C TRP A 110 -0.11 -4.46 19.27
N LEU A 111 0.60 -3.94 18.27
CA LEU A 111 2.05 -4.06 18.17
C LEU A 111 2.76 -3.29 19.31
N LEU A 112 2.26 -2.12 19.70
CA LEU A 112 2.77 -1.37 20.85
C LEU A 112 2.55 -2.15 22.14
N ASN A 113 1.39 -2.77 22.33
CA ASN A 113 1.10 -3.61 23.51
C ASN A 113 2.00 -4.85 23.59
N LEU A 114 2.45 -5.36 22.45
CA LEU A 114 3.43 -6.46 22.34
C LEU A 114 4.89 -5.99 22.51
N GLY A 115 5.13 -4.71 22.83
CA GLY A 115 6.46 -4.15 23.09
C GLY A 115 7.21 -3.66 21.85
N HIS A 116 6.57 -3.57 20.69
CA HIS A 116 7.18 -2.95 19.50
C HIS A 116 7.20 -1.44 19.60
N HIS A 117 8.18 -0.81 18.96
CA HIS A 117 8.23 0.64 18.79
C HIS A 117 7.73 1.04 17.42
N CYS A 118 6.92 2.09 17.38
CA CYS A 118 6.43 2.67 16.14
C CYS A 118 6.80 4.16 16.07
N ASN A 119 7.49 4.54 14.99
CA ASN A 119 7.61 5.95 14.66
C ASN A 119 6.25 6.47 14.19
N ALA A 120 5.85 7.65 14.67
CA ALA A 120 4.58 8.25 14.27
C ALA A 120 4.49 8.36 12.74
N PRO A 121 3.54 7.67 12.09
CA PRO A 121 3.37 7.74 10.64
C PRO A 121 3.04 9.16 10.19
N LYS A 122 3.64 9.58 9.08
CA LYS A 122 3.36 10.86 8.44
C LYS A 122 2.92 10.61 7.00
N PRO A 123 2.01 11.42 6.46
CA PRO A 123 1.69 11.37 5.05
C PRO A 123 2.95 11.60 4.21
N ALA A 124 3.20 10.76 3.22
CA ALA A 124 4.33 10.87 2.30
C ALA A 124 3.89 11.22 0.89
N LEU A 125 2.90 10.50 0.35
CA LEU A 125 2.31 10.79 -0.94
C LEU A 125 1.01 11.59 -0.73
N VAL A 126 1.05 12.89 -1.00
CA VAL A 126 -0.08 13.80 -0.74
C VAL A 126 -0.35 14.67 -1.97
N HIS A 127 -1.60 15.04 -2.13
CA HIS A 127 -2.01 16.04 -3.10
C HIS A 127 -1.84 17.45 -2.51
N PHE A 128 -1.64 18.44 -3.37
CA PHE A 128 -1.55 19.85 -2.96
C PHE A 128 -2.93 20.50 -2.97
N LEU A 129 -3.28 21.16 -1.87
CA LEU A 129 -4.42 22.06 -1.81
C LEU A 129 -4.12 23.32 -2.57
N THR A 130 -5.08 23.77 -3.36
CA THR A 130 -4.95 24.98 -4.19
C THR A 130 -6.03 26.00 -3.89
N LYS A 131 -5.77 27.25 -4.23
CA LYS A 131 -6.80 28.31 -4.18
C LYS A 131 -7.88 28.02 -5.25
N PRO A 132 -9.17 28.01 -4.88
CA PRO A 132 -10.22 27.36 -5.67
C PRO A 132 -10.64 28.05 -6.97
N VAL A 133 -10.11 29.23 -7.30
CA VAL A 133 -10.70 30.08 -8.35
C VAL A 133 -10.59 29.49 -9.78
N LEU A 134 -9.51 28.77 -10.09
CA LEU A 134 -9.29 28.21 -11.44
C LEU A 134 -9.60 26.72 -11.54
N LEU A 135 -9.49 25.97 -10.45
CA LEU A 135 -9.57 24.51 -10.48
C LEU A 135 -10.99 23.95 -10.68
N ARG A 136 -12.03 24.72 -10.38
CA ARG A 136 -13.41 24.27 -10.61
C ARG A 136 -13.69 23.97 -12.08
N LEU A 137 -13.08 24.74 -12.99
CA LEU A 137 -13.21 24.54 -14.43
C LEU A 137 -12.41 23.34 -14.94
N LEU A 138 -11.39 22.91 -14.20
CA LEU A 138 -10.49 21.81 -14.55
C LEU A 138 -10.82 20.49 -13.84
N LYS A 139 -11.84 20.48 -12.99
CA LYS A 139 -12.24 19.28 -12.22
C LYS A 139 -12.43 18.08 -13.13
N GLY A 140 -11.70 17.00 -12.82
CA GLY A 140 -11.75 15.73 -13.55
C GLY A 140 -10.82 15.65 -14.75
N ILE A 141 -10.16 16.74 -15.14
CA ILE A 141 -9.18 16.73 -16.21
C ILE A 141 -7.92 16.01 -15.74
N ARG A 142 -7.40 15.16 -16.61
CA ARG A 142 -6.08 14.52 -16.52
C ARG A 142 -5.28 14.91 -17.75
N LEU A 143 -4.01 15.23 -17.53
CA LEU A 143 -3.08 15.54 -18.60
C LEU A 143 -1.64 15.21 -18.22
N SER A 144 -0.78 15.04 -19.21
CA SER A 144 0.67 14.98 -18.98
C SER A 144 1.22 16.39 -18.93
N ALA A 145 2.00 16.69 -17.88
CA ALA A 145 2.63 18.00 -17.69
C ALA A 145 3.97 17.85 -16.97
N GLU A 146 4.79 18.88 -17.11
CA GLU A 146 5.91 19.14 -16.22
C GLU A 146 5.42 19.98 -15.05
N VAL A 147 5.73 19.55 -13.83
CA VAL A 147 5.39 20.24 -12.59
C VAL A 147 6.66 20.71 -11.93
N THR A 148 6.73 21.99 -11.64
CA THR A 148 7.87 22.61 -10.95
C THR A 148 7.44 23.14 -9.60
N ALA A 149 8.04 22.63 -8.53
CA ALA A 149 7.87 23.16 -7.19
C ALA A 149 8.87 24.32 -6.98
N ILE A 150 8.34 25.50 -6.62
CA ILE A 150 9.13 26.72 -6.44
C ILE A 150 8.86 27.24 -5.02
N SER A 151 9.92 27.58 -4.31
CA SER A 151 9.83 28.22 -2.99
C SER A 151 9.40 29.70 -3.11
N GLU A 152 8.99 30.30 -1.99
CA GLU A 152 8.55 31.71 -1.95
C GLU A 152 9.59 32.71 -2.47
N ASN A 153 10.87 32.40 -2.34
CA ASN A 153 11.97 33.24 -2.85
C ASN A 153 12.31 32.98 -4.34
N GLY A 154 11.54 32.13 -5.03
CA GLY A 154 11.73 31.81 -6.44
C GLY A 154 12.72 30.68 -6.73
N THR A 155 13.24 30.00 -5.71
CA THR A 155 14.16 28.87 -5.91
C THR A 155 13.37 27.63 -6.34
N VAL A 156 13.80 26.96 -7.42
CA VAL A 156 13.26 25.67 -7.85
C VAL A 156 13.68 24.60 -6.85
N LEU A 157 12.69 23.93 -6.24
CA LEU A 157 12.88 22.86 -5.26
C LEU A 157 12.89 21.47 -5.90
N ALA A 158 11.97 21.25 -6.85
CA ALA A 158 11.84 20.00 -7.59
C ALA A 158 11.20 20.24 -8.94
N VAL A 159 11.46 19.35 -9.89
CA VAL A 159 10.81 19.28 -11.20
C VAL A 159 10.51 17.83 -11.50
N ASP A 160 9.28 17.51 -11.87
CA ASP A 160 8.91 16.17 -12.31
C ASP A 160 7.91 16.25 -13.47
N THR A 161 7.89 15.22 -14.32
CA THR A 161 7.03 15.15 -15.50
C THR A 161 6.17 13.88 -15.44
N GLY A 162 4.87 14.03 -15.63
CA GLY A 162 3.96 12.91 -15.60
C GLY A 162 2.49 13.31 -15.64
N GLU A 163 1.61 12.39 -15.24
CA GLU A 163 0.19 12.66 -15.16
C GLU A 163 -0.14 13.60 -14.01
N VAL A 164 -0.86 14.67 -14.33
CA VAL A 164 -1.49 15.60 -13.38
C VAL A 164 -3.00 15.41 -13.44
N GLN A 165 -3.62 15.34 -12.28
CA GLN A 165 -5.07 15.28 -12.13
C GLN A 165 -5.58 16.46 -11.33
N PHE A 166 -6.58 17.15 -11.87
CA PHE A 166 -7.25 18.25 -11.19
C PHE A 166 -8.53 17.80 -10.51
N THR A 167 -8.68 18.17 -9.25
CA THR A 167 -9.94 18.04 -8.52
C THR A 167 -10.53 19.42 -8.26
N GLU A 168 -11.61 19.49 -7.51
CA GLU A 168 -12.23 20.79 -7.20
C GLU A 168 -11.33 21.72 -6.39
N ARG A 169 -10.44 21.16 -5.57
CA ARG A 169 -9.59 21.92 -4.64
C ARG A 169 -8.14 21.46 -4.58
N THR A 170 -7.78 20.44 -5.36
CA THR A 170 -6.44 19.85 -5.27
C THR A 170 -5.86 19.57 -6.64
N ILE A 171 -4.53 19.59 -6.68
CA ILE A 171 -3.74 19.03 -7.76
C ILE A 171 -3.13 17.74 -7.26
N SER A 172 -3.27 16.67 -8.01
CA SER A 172 -2.80 15.32 -7.74
C SER A 172 -2.15 14.72 -8.99
N GLY A 173 -1.69 13.52 -8.93
CA GLY A 173 -0.99 12.82 -10.01
C GLY A 173 0.41 12.42 -9.57
N ILE A 174 1.02 11.48 -10.28
CA ILE A 174 2.31 10.90 -9.86
C ILE A 174 3.37 11.98 -9.71
N CYS A 175 3.53 12.84 -10.72
CA CYS A 175 4.55 13.90 -10.69
C CYS A 175 4.26 15.04 -9.69
N VAL A 176 3.06 15.08 -9.11
CA VAL A 176 2.71 16.04 -8.05
C VAL A 176 3.03 15.48 -6.67
N MET A 177 3.01 14.15 -6.54
CA MET A 177 3.16 13.45 -5.26
C MET A 177 4.58 12.94 -5.00
N ASN A 178 5.44 12.88 -6.03
CA ASN A 178 6.85 12.54 -5.92
C ASN A 178 7.66 13.71 -5.35
#